data_349cbf6487f01f0ab7194cf4a58d36f3
#
_entry.id   349cbf6487f01f0ab7194cf4a58d36f3
#
_cell.length_a   1.000
_cell.length_b   1.000
_cell.length_c   1.000
_cell.angle_alpha   90.00
_cell.angle_beta   90.00
_cell.angle_gamma   90.00
#
_symmetry.space_group_name_H-M   'P 1'
#
loop_
_entity.id
_entity.type
_entity.pdbx_description
1 polymer ?
#
loop_
_entity_poly.entity_id
_entity_poly.type
_entity_poly.pdbx_seq_one_letter_code
_entity_poly.pdbx_strand_id
1 'polypeptide(L)'
;VASDDALDPAFRALVLGLPSQDEIARSLYADGLTPEPQRIFDALETLHQTLAQHLQDIWPQLHAAHQIQEPYAPNAQQSNARALANRALVYLTRIDAGEAAKKKFDTANNMTQQQAALSALLSVEKGAEQAQAFYRQWKEDRLVIDKWFALQVAFAPPEKAAIVAKSLTQHEDFNWKNPNRFRA
;
A
#
# COMPACT_ATOMS: atom_id res chain seq x y z
N VAL A 1 4.77 -16.29 -14.11
CA VAL A 1 5.31 -15.73 -12.87
C VAL A 1 4.28 -15.80 -11.76
N ALA A 2 3.07 -15.25 -11.94
CA ALA A 2 2.07 -15.20 -10.85
C ALA A 2 1.71 -16.58 -10.29
N SER A 3 1.59 -17.60 -11.14
CA SER A 3 1.21 -18.97 -10.77
C SER A 3 2.38 -19.96 -10.78
N ASP A 4 3.61 -19.48 -10.78
CA ASP A 4 4.80 -20.32 -10.83
C ASP A 4 5.40 -20.49 -9.43
N ASP A 5 5.01 -21.55 -8.75
CA ASP A 5 5.42 -21.84 -7.37
C ASP A 5 6.89 -22.30 -7.25
N ALA A 6 7.59 -22.52 -8.37
CA ALA A 6 9.03 -22.77 -8.35
C ALA A 6 9.85 -21.48 -8.11
N LEU A 7 9.24 -20.31 -8.32
CA LEU A 7 9.87 -19.02 -8.10
C LEU A 7 9.69 -18.55 -6.64
N ASP A 8 10.74 -17.89 -6.14
CA ASP A 8 10.71 -17.30 -4.79
C ASP A 8 9.56 -16.29 -4.65
N PRO A 9 8.78 -16.33 -3.55
CA PRO A 9 7.64 -15.44 -3.34
C PRO A 9 8.00 -13.94 -3.36
N ALA A 10 9.19 -13.55 -2.87
CA ALA A 10 9.59 -12.14 -2.92
C ALA A 10 9.91 -11.70 -4.36
N PHE A 11 10.52 -12.58 -5.16
CA PHE A 11 10.74 -12.30 -6.58
C PHE A 11 9.41 -12.14 -7.33
N ARG A 12 8.45 -13.04 -7.08
CA ARG A 12 7.09 -12.94 -7.65
C ARG A 12 6.40 -11.62 -7.25
N ALA A 13 6.51 -11.24 -5.97
CA ALA A 13 5.96 -9.99 -5.47
C ALA A 13 6.58 -8.76 -6.14
N LEU A 14 7.89 -8.81 -6.43
CA LEU A 14 8.59 -7.75 -7.14
C LEU A 14 8.11 -7.62 -8.58
N VAL A 15 8.07 -8.72 -9.32
CA VAL A 15 7.66 -8.75 -10.75
C VAL A 15 6.18 -8.34 -10.91
N LEU A 16 5.32 -8.64 -9.94
CA LEU A 16 3.93 -8.24 -9.93
C LEU A 16 3.73 -6.78 -9.46
N GLY A 17 4.81 -6.08 -9.11
CA GLY A 17 4.78 -4.66 -8.78
C GLY A 17 4.85 -3.79 -10.03
N LEU A 18 4.12 -2.69 -10.03
CA LEU A 18 4.28 -1.62 -11.01
C LEU A 18 5.38 -0.66 -10.53
N PRO A 19 6.08 0.03 -11.45
CA PRO A 19 6.99 1.10 -11.08
C PRO A 19 6.26 2.23 -10.36
N SER A 20 6.95 2.94 -9.50
CA SER A 20 6.41 4.14 -8.85
C SER A 20 6.27 5.30 -9.85
N GLN A 21 5.42 6.27 -9.53
CA GLN A 21 5.28 7.50 -10.31
C GLN A 21 6.64 8.21 -10.50
N ASP A 22 7.45 8.22 -9.47
CA ASP A 22 8.78 8.84 -9.45
C ASP A 22 9.79 8.12 -10.36
N GLU A 23 9.76 6.78 -10.42
CA GLU A 23 10.57 6.00 -11.37
C GLU A 23 10.16 6.27 -12.82
N ILE A 24 8.87 6.32 -13.10
CA ILE A 24 8.35 6.65 -14.44
C ILE A 24 8.75 8.10 -14.81
N ALA A 25 8.57 9.05 -13.89
CA ALA A 25 8.94 10.44 -14.14
C ALA A 25 10.43 10.60 -14.44
N ARG A 26 11.30 9.91 -13.72
CA ARG A 26 12.75 9.90 -13.99
C ARG A 26 13.10 9.28 -15.34
N SER A 27 12.43 8.19 -15.71
CA SER A 27 12.64 7.56 -17.02
C SER A 27 12.22 8.50 -18.15
N LEU A 28 11.04 9.10 -18.08
CA LEU A 28 10.58 10.07 -19.05
C LEU A 28 11.54 11.26 -19.20
N TYR A 29 12.00 11.79 -18.06
CA TYR A 29 12.97 12.90 -18.07
C TYR A 29 14.30 12.50 -18.71
N ALA A 30 14.80 11.29 -18.44
CA ALA A 30 16.02 10.78 -19.06
C ALA A 30 15.89 10.61 -20.58
N ASP A 31 14.68 10.34 -21.07
CA ASP A 31 14.37 10.24 -22.50
C ASP A 31 14.08 11.62 -23.15
N GLY A 32 14.29 12.72 -22.41
CA GLY A 32 14.09 14.11 -22.89
C GLY A 32 12.62 14.54 -22.95
N LEU A 33 11.73 13.79 -22.29
CA LEU A 33 10.31 14.13 -22.20
C LEU A 33 10.01 14.91 -20.90
N THR A 34 8.97 15.74 -20.92
CA THR A 34 8.49 16.42 -19.71
C THR A 34 7.52 15.48 -18.98
N PRO A 35 7.82 15.08 -17.73
CA PRO A 35 6.89 14.26 -16.96
C PRO A 35 5.62 15.05 -16.62
N GLU A 36 4.46 14.44 -16.84
CA GLU A 36 3.16 14.99 -16.48
C GLU A 36 2.57 14.14 -15.34
N PRO A 37 2.60 14.60 -14.07
CA PRO A 37 2.23 13.78 -12.91
C PRO A 37 0.82 13.18 -13.01
N GLN A 38 -0.17 13.94 -13.47
CA GLN A 38 -1.54 13.46 -13.62
C GLN A 38 -1.63 12.31 -14.63
N ARG A 39 -0.98 12.44 -15.78
CA ARG A 39 -0.97 11.37 -16.79
C ARG A 39 -0.28 10.10 -16.32
N ILE A 40 0.79 10.24 -15.53
CA ILE A 40 1.49 9.11 -14.92
C ILE A 40 0.55 8.41 -13.92
N PHE A 41 -0.13 9.18 -13.07
CA PHE A 41 -1.09 8.66 -12.11
C PHE A 41 -2.22 7.89 -12.81
N ASP A 42 -2.88 8.51 -13.79
CA ASP A 42 -4.01 7.92 -14.54
C ASP A 42 -3.61 6.62 -15.25
N ALA A 43 -2.40 6.61 -15.85
CA ALA A 43 -1.88 5.41 -16.51
C ALA A 43 -1.62 4.27 -15.51
N LEU A 44 -1.03 4.57 -14.34
CA LEU A 44 -0.79 3.59 -13.29
C LEU A 44 -2.09 3.03 -12.71
N GLU A 45 -3.09 3.88 -12.45
CA GLU A 45 -4.39 3.42 -11.94
C GLU A 45 -5.10 2.54 -12.99
N THR A 46 -5.02 2.90 -14.26
CA THR A 46 -5.53 2.06 -15.37
C THR A 46 -4.84 0.69 -15.39
N LEU A 47 -3.50 0.65 -15.23
CA LEU A 47 -2.75 -0.60 -15.20
C LEU A 47 -3.09 -1.43 -13.95
N HIS A 48 -3.20 -0.81 -12.78
CA HIS A 48 -3.62 -1.51 -11.56
C HIS A 48 -4.99 -2.15 -11.73
N GLN A 49 -5.96 -1.40 -12.25
CA GLN A 49 -7.31 -1.91 -12.47
C GLN A 49 -7.35 -3.02 -13.52
N THR A 50 -6.60 -2.86 -14.61
CA THR A 50 -6.49 -3.86 -15.67
C THR A 50 -5.90 -5.17 -15.14
N LEU A 51 -4.80 -5.10 -14.39
CA LEU A 51 -4.18 -6.27 -13.78
C LEU A 51 -5.08 -6.92 -12.73
N ALA A 52 -5.77 -6.12 -11.92
CA ALA A 52 -6.73 -6.64 -10.95
C ALA A 52 -7.82 -7.48 -11.64
N GLN A 53 -8.38 -7.00 -12.73
CA GLN A 53 -9.43 -7.69 -13.48
C GLN A 53 -8.91 -8.89 -14.27
N HIS A 54 -7.79 -8.77 -14.98
CA HIS A 54 -7.26 -9.85 -15.81
C HIS A 54 -6.80 -11.07 -15.02
N LEU A 55 -6.36 -10.87 -13.78
CA LEU A 55 -5.89 -11.91 -12.90
C LEU A 55 -6.82 -12.14 -11.69
N GLN A 56 -8.11 -11.80 -11.84
CA GLN A 56 -9.08 -11.82 -10.75
C GLN A 56 -9.20 -13.19 -10.05
N ASP A 57 -9.01 -14.29 -10.77
CA ASP A 57 -9.06 -15.63 -10.21
C ASP A 57 -7.76 -16.03 -9.50
N ILE A 58 -6.68 -15.32 -9.78
CA ILE A 58 -5.34 -15.61 -9.24
C ILE A 58 -5.11 -14.87 -7.91
N TRP A 59 -5.54 -13.62 -7.78
CA TRP A 59 -5.25 -12.81 -6.60
C TRP A 59 -5.77 -13.42 -5.29
N PRO A 60 -7.02 -13.93 -5.22
CA PRO A 60 -7.51 -14.60 -4.00
C PRO A 60 -6.67 -15.82 -3.62
N GLN A 61 -6.26 -16.62 -4.62
CA GLN A 61 -5.46 -17.83 -4.41
C GLN A 61 -4.07 -17.45 -3.90
N LEU A 62 -3.38 -16.50 -4.51
CA LEU A 62 -2.08 -16.01 -4.07
C LEU A 62 -2.13 -15.45 -2.65
N HIS A 63 -3.15 -14.62 -2.37
CA HIS A 63 -3.33 -14.05 -1.03
C HIS A 63 -3.54 -15.15 0.01
N ALA A 64 -4.40 -16.12 -0.26
CA ALA A 64 -4.72 -17.22 0.67
C ALA A 64 -3.52 -18.17 0.89
N ALA A 65 -2.84 -18.55 -0.18
CA ALA A 65 -1.73 -19.51 -0.13
C ALA A 65 -0.51 -18.99 0.66
N HIS A 66 -0.36 -17.66 0.76
CA HIS A 66 0.79 -17.06 1.44
C HIS A 66 0.42 -16.43 2.80
N GLN A 67 -0.72 -16.83 3.39
CA GLN A 67 -1.04 -16.48 4.79
C GLN A 67 -0.15 -17.27 5.74
N ILE A 68 0.44 -16.56 6.71
CA ILE A 68 1.31 -17.14 7.73
C ILE A 68 0.45 -17.45 8.95
N GLN A 69 0.44 -18.72 9.35
CA GLN A 69 -0.29 -19.20 10.52
C GLN A 69 0.59 -19.23 11.78
N GLU A 70 1.90 -19.30 11.59
CA GLU A 70 2.88 -19.37 12.67
C GLU A 70 3.03 -18.01 13.37
N PRO A 71 3.56 -17.96 14.59
CA PRO A 71 3.92 -16.72 15.25
C PRO A 71 4.84 -15.86 14.37
N TYR A 72 4.71 -14.54 14.46
CA TYR A 72 5.54 -13.61 13.70
C TYR A 72 7.03 -13.88 13.91
N ALA A 73 7.74 -14.01 12.78
CA ALA A 73 9.20 -14.06 12.76
C ALA A 73 9.75 -13.16 11.64
N PRO A 74 10.80 -12.38 11.91
CA PRO A 74 11.44 -11.51 10.91
C PRO A 74 12.48 -12.29 10.06
N ASN A 75 12.15 -13.54 9.68
CA ASN A 75 12.99 -14.36 8.81
C ASN A 75 12.59 -14.20 7.34
N ALA A 76 13.48 -14.64 6.44
CA ALA A 76 13.28 -14.51 4.99
C ALA A 76 12.03 -15.26 4.50
N GLN A 77 11.79 -16.48 4.99
CA GLN A 77 10.64 -17.30 4.58
C GLN A 77 9.31 -16.57 4.83
N GLN A 78 9.08 -16.10 6.07
CA GLN A 78 7.86 -15.36 6.40
C GLN A 78 7.83 -13.99 5.72
N SER A 79 8.97 -13.31 5.58
CA SER A 79 9.04 -12.02 4.91
C SER A 79 8.64 -12.13 3.44
N ASN A 80 9.15 -13.14 2.73
CA ASN A 80 8.86 -13.38 1.32
C ASN A 80 7.39 -13.75 1.10
N ALA A 81 6.84 -14.61 1.97
CA ALA A 81 5.41 -14.96 1.94
C ALA A 81 4.53 -13.72 2.19
N ARG A 82 4.85 -12.89 3.19
CA ARG A 82 4.13 -11.63 3.44
C ARG A 82 4.20 -10.68 2.25
N ALA A 83 5.35 -10.57 1.60
CA ALA A 83 5.51 -9.69 0.44
C ALA A 83 4.54 -10.09 -0.68
N LEU A 84 4.45 -11.38 -1.01
CA LEU A 84 3.56 -11.85 -2.08
C LEU A 84 2.09 -11.76 -1.68
N ALA A 85 1.73 -12.14 -0.44
CA ALA A 85 0.37 -11.99 0.07
C ALA A 85 -0.09 -10.53 0.06
N ASN A 86 0.77 -9.60 0.47
CA ASN A 86 0.46 -8.16 0.47
C ASN A 86 0.38 -7.60 -0.95
N ARG A 87 1.23 -8.09 -1.88
CA ARG A 87 1.14 -7.71 -3.30
C ARG A 87 -0.19 -8.16 -3.91
N ALA A 88 -0.60 -9.38 -3.65
CA ALA A 88 -1.89 -9.89 -4.10
C ALA A 88 -3.06 -9.09 -3.49
N LEU A 89 -2.95 -8.68 -2.22
CA LEU A 89 -3.96 -7.90 -1.52
C LEU A 89 -4.22 -6.54 -2.20
N VAL A 90 -3.19 -5.88 -2.73
CA VAL A 90 -3.32 -4.60 -3.45
C VAL A 90 -4.27 -4.72 -4.65
N TYR A 91 -4.16 -5.81 -5.40
CA TYR A 91 -5.03 -6.06 -6.55
C TYR A 91 -6.40 -6.61 -6.15
N LEU A 92 -6.43 -7.53 -5.18
CA LEU A 92 -7.67 -8.10 -4.66
C LEU A 92 -8.61 -7.02 -4.10
N THR A 93 -8.07 -6.06 -3.38
CA THR A 93 -8.82 -4.93 -2.79
C THR A 93 -9.59 -4.12 -3.85
N ARG A 94 -9.10 -4.08 -5.10
CA ARG A 94 -9.76 -3.36 -6.21
C ARG A 94 -10.96 -4.09 -6.81
N ILE A 95 -11.07 -5.39 -6.57
CA ILE A 95 -12.12 -6.24 -7.16
C ILE A 95 -13.11 -6.80 -6.14
N ASP A 96 -12.75 -6.84 -4.84
CA ASP A 96 -13.59 -7.37 -3.77
C ASP A 96 -14.20 -6.28 -2.88
N ALA A 97 -14.18 -5.02 -3.34
CA ALA A 97 -14.66 -3.88 -2.59
C ALA A 97 -13.92 -3.63 -1.25
N GLY A 98 -12.70 -4.18 -1.07
CA GLY A 98 -11.88 -4.00 0.11
C GLY A 98 -12.11 -5.00 1.24
N GLU A 99 -12.93 -6.02 1.04
CA GLU A 99 -13.31 -6.96 2.11
C GLU A 99 -12.13 -7.76 2.63
N ALA A 100 -11.27 -8.29 1.75
CA ALA A 100 -10.06 -9.00 2.15
C ALA A 100 -9.10 -8.12 2.94
N ALA A 101 -8.95 -6.85 2.53
CA ALA A 101 -8.08 -5.89 3.20
C ALA A 101 -8.62 -5.48 4.58
N LYS A 102 -9.94 -5.27 4.74
CA LYS A 102 -10.56 -5.04 6.05
C LYS A 102 -10.31 -6.22 6.98
N LYS A 103 -10.63 -7.43 6.54
CA LYS A 103 -10.38 -8.65 7.30
C LYS A 103 -8.91 -8.77 7.69
N LYS A 104 -7.99 -8.47 6.74
CA LYS A 104 -6.55 -8.53 7.01
C LYS A 104 -6.11 -7.49 8.01
N PHE A 105 -6.65 -6.27 7.95
CA PHE A 105 -6.37 -5.22 8.94
C PHE A 105 -6.75 -5.65 10.34
N ASP A 106 -7.95 -6.21 10.51
CA ASP A 106 -8.51 -6.60 11.81
C ASP A 106 -7.79 -7.81 12.42
N THR A 107 -7.28 -8.73 11.58
CA THR A 107 -6.64 -9.98 12.02
C THR A 107 -5.11 -9.94 12.01
N ALA A 108 -4.51 -8.83 11.56
CA ALA A 108 -3.06 -8.70 11.49
C ALA A 108 -2.41 -8.75 12.88
N ASN A 109 -1.43 -9.63 13.04
CA ASN A 109 -0.65 -9.76 14.27
C ASN A 109 0.71 -9.03 14.22
N ASN A 110 0.93 -8.25 13.17
CA ASN A 110 2.16 -7.46 13.00
C ASN A 110 1.92 -6.21 12.16
N MET A 111 2.78 -5.22 12.36
CA MET A 111 2.73 -3.90 11.70
C MET A 111 2.77 -4.00 10.18
N THR A 112 3.61 -4.88 9.62
CA THR A 112 3.79 -5.00 8.16
C THR A 112 2.48 -5.36 7.46
N GLN A 113 1.74 -6.32 8.01
CA GLN A 113 0.47 -6.75 7.44
C GLN A 113 -0.65 -5.72 7.68
N GLN A 114 -0.70 -5.13 8.87
CA GLN A 114 -1.70 -4.13 9.20
C GLN A 114 -1.53 -2.87 8.34
N GLN A 115 -0.30 -2.39 8.18
CA GLN A 115 0.01 -1.24 7.33
C GLN A 115 -0.28 -1.53 5.85
N ALA A 116 0.07 -2.73 5.35
CA ALA A 116 -0.23 -3.12 3.97
C ALA A 116 -1.74 -3.16 3.69
N ALA A 117 -2.52 -3.70 4.63
CA ALA A 117 -3.98 -3.71 4.53
C ALA A 117 -4.57 -2.29 4.54
N LEU A 118 -4.08 -1.41 5.44
CA LEU A 118 -4.48 0.00 5.46
C LEU A 118 -4.14 0.70 4.15
N SER A 119 -2.92 0.52 3.63
CA SER A 119 -2.50 1.11 2.35
C SER A 119 -3.38 0.65 1.19
N ALA A 120 -3.71 -0.64 1.14
CA ALA A 120 -4.60 -1.19 0.12
C ALA A 120 -6.02 -0.59 0.19
N LEU A 121 -6.56 -0.40 1.40
CA LEU A 121 -7.87 0.24 1.59
C LEU A 121 -7.85 1.73 1.22
N LEU A 122 -6.81 2.46 1.61
CA LEU A 122 -6.66 3.87 1.27
C LEU A 122 -6.53 4.08 -0.25
N SER A 123 -5.84 3.18 -0.96
CA SER A 123 -5.68 3.26 -2.42
C SER A 123 -6.99 3.14 -3.21
N VAL A 124 -8.07 2.67 -2.58
CA VAL A 124 -9.41 2.58 -3.16
C VAL A 124 -10.45 3.44 -2.40
N GLU A 125 -9.99 4.42 -1.64
CA GLU A 125 -10.79 5.36 -0.85
C GLU A 125 -11.71 4.69 0.20
N LYS A 126 -11.36 3.51 0.71
CA LYS A 126 -12.17 2.74 1.67
C LYS A 126 -11.53 2.59 3.06
N GLY A 127 -10.41 3.26 3.31
CA GLY A 127 -9.60 3.07 4.51
C GLY A 127 -9.85 4.06 5.65
N ALA A 128 -10.85 4.93 5.59
CA ALA A 128 -11.02 6.00 6.57
C ALA A 128 -11.23 5.49 8.01
N GLU A 129 -12.07 4.48 8.21
CA GLU A 129 -12.32 3.86 9.51
C GLU A 129 -11.05 3.16 10.04
N GLN A 130 -10.37 2.40 9.17
CA GLN A 130 -9.13 1.70 9.52
C GLN A 130 -7.99 2.67 9.82
N ALA A 131 -7.91 3.82 9.14
CA ALA A 131 -6.95 4.87 9.46
C ALA A 131 -7.19 5.43 10.87
N GLN A 132 -8.43 5.66 11.27
CA GLN A 132 -8.78 6.08 12.63
C GLN A 132 -8.47 4.98 13.66
N ALA A 133 -8.76 3.72 13.36
CA ALA A 133 -8.44 2.60 14.23
C ALA A 133 -6.93 2.44 14.41
N PHE A 134 -6.16 2.56 13.32
CA PHE A 134 -4.69 2.52 13.33
C PHE A 134 -4.12 3.64 14.19
N TYR A 135 -4.61 4.88 14.03
CA TYR A 135 -4.20 6.00 14.86
C TYR A 135 -4.46 5.73 16.35
N ARG A 136 -5.67 5.33 16.72
CA ARG A 136 -6.01 5.03 18.13
C ARG A 136 -5.12 3.95 18.76
N GLN A 137 -4.77 2.95 17.95
CA GLN A 137 -3.90 1.86 18.41
C GLN A 137 -2.44 2.30 18.61
N TRP A 138 -1.92 3.17 17.75
CA TRP A 138 -0.50 3.46 17.67
C TRP A 138 -0.10 4.89 18.04
N LYS A 139 -1.02 5.72 18.49
CA LYS A 139 -0.75 7.15 18.74
C LYS A 139 0.41 7.43 19.69
N GLU A 140 0.71 6.50 20.60
CA GLU A 140 1.84 6.62 21.53
C GLU A 140 3.19 6.24 20.90
N ASP A 141 3.19 5.58 19.72
CA ASP A 141 4.42 5.26 18.99
C ASP A 141 4.69 6.31 17.90
N ARG A 142 5.65 7.19 18.20
CA ARG A 142 5.98 8.33 17.35
C ARG A 142 6.40 7.92 15.92
N LEU A 143 7.13 6.81 15.75
CA LEU A 143 7.59 6.33 14.45
C LEU A 143 6.46 5.72 13.63
N VAL A 144 5.50 5.10 14.30
CA VAL A 144 4.33 4.54 13.63
C VAL A 144 3.37 5.64 13.20
N ILE A 145 3.22 6.68 14.01
CA ILE A 145 2.38 7.84 13.64
C ILE A 145 2.96 8.63 12.46
N ASP A 146 4.27 8.69 12.29
CA ASP A 146 4.85 9.26 11.05
C ASP A 146 4.37 8.50 9.81
N LYS A 147 4.25 7.15 9.86
CA LYS A 147 3.68 6.34 8.77
C LYS A 147 2.18 6.63 8.54
N TRP A 148 1.41 6.82 9.62
CA TRP A 148 -0.01 7.15 9.52
C TRP A 148 -0.25 8.47 8.78
N PHE A 149 0.53 9.49 9.06
CA PHE A 149 0.50 10.77 8.33
C PHE A 149 0.85 10.56 6.85
N ALA A 150 1.99 9.89 6.58
CA ALA A 150 2.47 9.63 5.22
C ALA A 150 1.45 8.87 4.36
N LEU A 151 0.84 7.81 4.91
CA LEU A 151 -0.12 6.99 4.16
C LEU A 151 -1.35 7.78 3.72
N GLN A 152 -1.88 8.67 4.56
CA GLN A 152 -3.06 9.44 4.20
C GLN A 152 -2.80 10.42 3.05
N VAL A 153 -1.62 11.04 3.01
CA VAL A 153 -1.25 11.94 1.91
C VAL A 153 -0.90 11.13 0.65
N ALA A 154 -0.11 10.05 0.79
CA ALA A 154 0.37 9.25 -0.33
C ALA A 154 -0.75 8.54 -1.11
N PHE A 155 -1.86 8.21 -0.43
CA PHE A 155 -3.00 7.54 -1.05
C PHE A 155 -4.24 8.45 -1.19
N ALA A 156 -4.10 9.73 -0.93
CA ALA A 156 -5.18 10.68 -1.23
C ALA A 156 -5.33 10.82 -2.75
N PRO A 157 -6.57 10.88 -3.26
CA PRO A 157 -6.80 11.25 -4.65
C PRO A 157 -6.11 12.58 -5.00
N PRO A 158 -5.52 12.73 -6.20
CA PRO A 158 -4.74 13.93 -6.55
C PRO A 158 -5.47 15.24 -6.28
N GLU A 159 -6.76 15.30 -6.58
CA GLU A 159 -7.62 16.48 -6.36
C GLU A 159 -7.88 16.79 -4.87
N LYS A 160 -7.69 15.81 -3.99
CA LYS A 160 -7.89 15.94 -2.54
C LYS A 160 -6.57 16.04 -1.77
N ALA A 161 -5.44 15.67 -2.37
CA ALA A 161 -4.15 15.50 -1.67
C ALA A 161 -3.73 16.78 -0.92
N ALA A 162 -3.85 17.95 -1.53
CA ALA A 162 -3.53 19.21 -0.88
C ALA A 162 -4.45 19.55 0.30
N ILE A 163 -5.74 19.20 0.20
CA ILE A 163 -6.73 19.41 1.27
C ILE A 163 -6.42 18.47 2.43
N VAL A 164 -6.13 17.19 2.14
CA VAL A 164 -5.76 16.18 3.14
C VAL A 164 -4.48 16.62 3.86
N ALA A 165 -3.42 16.97 3.11
CA ALA A 165 -2.16 17.43 3.69
C ALA A 165 -2.38 18.64 4.61
N LYS A 166 -3.15 19.64 4.15
CA LYS A 166 -3.48 20.82 4.95
C LYS A 166 -4.27 20.46 6.22
N SER A 167 -5.23 19.56 6.15
CA SER A 167 -5.98 19.13 7.34
C SER A 167 -5.09 18.41 8.35
N LEU A 168 -4.18 17.58 7.88
CA LEU A 168 -3.23 16.86 8.73
C LEU A 168 -2.24 17.79 9.44
N THR A 169 -1.89 18.94 8.86
CA THR A 169 -1.07 19.96 9.57
C THR A 169 -1.77 20.58 10.76
N GLN A 170 -3.10 20.45 10.88
CA GLN A 170 -3.89 20.92 12.01
C GLN A 170 -4.11 19.84 13.08
N HIS A 171 -3.64 18.63 12.84
CA HIS A 171 -3.77 17.53 13.78
C HIS A 171 -2.92 17.75 15.02
N GLU A 172 -3.44 17.40 16.20
CA GLU A 172 -2.77 17.63 17.52
C GLU A 172 -1.36 17.02 17.59
N ASP A 173 -1.15 15.89 16.94
CA ASP A 173 0.15 15.22 16.87
C ASP A 173 1.06 15.71 15.75
N PHE A 174 0.61 16.64 14.91
CA PHE A 174 1.47 17.20 13.88
C PHE A 174 2.52 18.13 14.49
N ASN A 175 3.78 17.81 14.26
CA ASN A 175 4.91 18.61 14.74
C ASN A 175 5.89 18.88 13.61
N TRP A 176 5.83 20.08 13.03
CA TRP A 176 6.70 20.49 11.94
C TRP A 176 8.16 20.79 12.33
N LYS A 177 8.48 20.75 13.63
CA LYS A 177 9.87 20.71 14.09
C LYS A 177 10.47 19.28 14.01
N ASN A 178 9.64 18.25 13.82
CA ASN A 178 10.08 16.89 13.58
C ASN A 178 10.25 16.68 12.05
N PRO A 179 11.50 16.51 11.54
CA PRO A 179 11.73 16.37 10.11
C PRO A 179 11.00 15.17 9.48
N ASN A 180 10.84 14.08 10.20
CA ASN A 180 10.13 12.90 9.70
C ASN A 180 8.63 13.18 9.55
N ARG A 181 8.02 13.86 10.54
CA ARG A 181 6.62 14.25 10.52
C ARG A 181 6.32 15.27 9.44
N PHE A 182 7.24 16.21 9.22
CA PHE A 182 7.10 17.23 8.18
C PHE A 182 7.23 16.67 6.77
N ARG A 183 8.01 15.57 6.59
CA ARG A 183 8.19 14.90 5.29
C ARG A 183 7.13 13.82 5.01
N ALA A 184 6.38 13.43 6.01
CA ALA A 184 5.29 12.48 5.86
C ALA A 184 4.14 13.10 5.06
#